data_dbd0c1845e2e927a5158a174b7e036e6
#
_entry.id   dbd0c1845e2e927a5158a174b7e036e6
#
_cell.length_a   1.000
_cell.length_b   1.000
_cell.length_c   1.000
_cell.angle_alpha   90.00
_cell.angle_beta   90.00
_cell.angle_gamma   90.00
#
_symmetry.space_group_name_H-M   'P 1'
#
loop_
_entity.id
_entity.type
_entity.pdbx_description
1 polymer ?
#
loop_
_entity_poly.entity_id
_entity_poly.type
_entity_poly.pdbx_seq_one_letter_code
_entity_poly.pdbx_strand_id
1 'polypeptide(L)'
;MTLAPHPERPDLDVEALDWFVRCGDAPTAELQAWLDADPAHRQAYARWAEDWAQLDHLPHAGIAALKQDLADQKRHASRVSVSASASGSANASGRASWWTALRRWPPQAALASLLIAAGAAYLAWAQWHTAPALYAETFVTGRGEQRDVTLPDGSLLRLDTATRVEVTLYEKRRVVSIPDGQAVFQVQGDTRRPFDVLAGPLKITVVGTRFSVRHTIGVPGDDGVRVAVDEGRVNVARADGWRGWFSAAETLTPGQQLRADAAGDMSPVTAVAPAGIAPWRDGMVSFDNTPLSQALAEFERYGATGLRVRSPAVGALRLTGTFDPRNLTHFKRSLPKVLPVQLLPQAGITEIAALPAP
;
A
#
# COMPACT_ATOMS: atom_id res chain seq x y z
N MET A 1 30.71 6.28 25.70
CA MET A 1 30.74 7.62 25.12
C MET A 1 29.59 7.69 24.16
N THR A 2 28.43 8.13 24.67
CA THR A 2 27.12 8.06 24.02
C THR A 2 26.94 9.35 23.24
N LEU A 3 26.91 9.28 21.91
CA LEU A 3 26.58 10.41 21.04
C LEU A 3 25.07 10.69 21.17
N ALA A 4 24.75 11.87 21.70
CA ALA A 4 23.40 12.40 21.74
C ALA A 4 22.93 12.73 20.30
N PRO A 5 21.65 12.51 19.97
CA PRO A 5 21.12 12.92 18.67
C PRO A 5 21.08 14.45 18.59
N HIS A 6 21.69 15.01 17.54
CA HIS A 6 21.55 16.43 17.19
C HIS A 6 20.10 16.71 16.81
N PRO A 7 19.51 17.85 17.27
CA PRO A 7 18.19 18.26 16.80
C PRO A 7 18.26 18.60 15.31
N GLU A 8 17.51 17.88 14.49
CA GLU A 8 17.27 18.21 13.10
C GLU A 8 16.66 19.62 13.05
N ARG A 9 17.30 20.54 12.33
CA ARG A 9 16.77 21.87 12.04
C ARG A 9 15.93 21.76 10.76
N PRO A 10 14.60 21.66 10.84
CA PRO A 10 13.73 21.52 9.67
C PRO A 10 13.84 22.70 8.68
N ASP A 11 14.27 23.87 9.15
CA ASP A 11 14.44 25.07 8.32
C ASP A 11 15.62 24.94 7.33
N LEU A 12 16.64 24.18 7.65
CA LEU A 12 17.86 24.05 6.86
C LEU A 12 17.66 23.18 5.62
N ASP A 13 16.85 22.12 5.74
CA ASP A 13 16.51 21.25 4.60
C ASP A 13 15.57 21.96 3.61
N VAL A 14 14.67 22.81 4.10
CA VAL A 14 13.79 23.65 3.26
C VAL A 14 14.60 24.70 2.51
N GLU A 15 15.59 25.31 3.16
CA GLU A 15 16.46 26.31 2.55
C GLU A 15 17.38 25.69 1.49
N ALA A 16 17.94 24.51 1.76
CA ALA A 16 18.73 23.74 0.80
C ALA A 16 17.92 23.34 -0.44
N LEU A 17 16.66 22.93 -0.25
CA LEU A 17 15.75 22.62 -1.35
C LEU A 17 15.44 23.87 -2.20
N ASP A 18 15.22 25.02 -1.58
CA ASP A 18 14.95 26.28 -2.28
C ASP A 18 16.15 26.70 -3.15
N TRP A 19 17.38 26.54 -2.62
CA TRP A 19 18.60 26.75 -3.40
C TRP A 19 18.72 25.76 -4.56
N PHE A 20 18.42 24.49 -4.33
CA PHE A 20 18.49 23.44 -5.36
C PHE A 20 17.50 23.69 -6.51
N VAL A 21 16.27 24.11 -6.17
CA VAL A 21 15.23 24.43 -7.17
C VAL A 21 15.53 25.71 -7.96
N ARG A 22 16.17 26.70 -7.32
CA ARG A 22 16.52 27.98 -7.99
C ARG A 22 17.72 27.87 -8.91
N CYS A 23 18.74 27.15 -8.51
CA CYS A 23 20.03 27.15 -9.19
C CYS A 23 20.18 25.99 -10.21
N GLY A 24 19.45 24.87 -10.05
CA GLY A 24 19.64 23.67 -10.86
C GLY A 24 21.13 23.25 -10.89
N ASP A 25 21.62 22.82 -12.06
CA ASP A 25 23.02 22.41 -12.24
C ASP A 25 23.99 23.58 -12.43
N ALA A 26 23.55 24.84 -12.36
CA ALA A 26 24.42 26.00 -12.57
C ALA A 26 24.82 26.64 -11.24
N PRO A 27 26.08 26.53 -10.78
CA PRO A 27 26.54 27.15 -9.56
C PRO A 27 26.53 28.69 -9.70
N THR A 28 25.69 29.35 -8.89
CA THR A 28 25.68 30.79 -8.78
C THR A 28 26.62 31.26 -7.65
N ALA A 29 27.16 32.48 -7.75
CA ALA A 29 28.02 33.03 -6.71
C ALA A 29 27.32 33.13 -5.34
N GLU A 30 26.00 33.32 -5.35
CA GLU A 30 25.18 33.37 -4.13
C GLU A 30 25.02 31.99 -3.47
N LEU A 31 24.82 30.93 -4.27
CA LEU A 31 24.82 29.55 -3.77
C LEU A 31 26.16 29.18 -3.15
N GLN A 32 27.28 29.55 -3.81
CA GLN A 32 28.61 29.27 -3.30
C GLN A 32 28.85 29.95 -1.94
N ALA A 33 28.43 31.22 -1.82
CA ALA A 33 28.53 31.95 -0.56
C ALA A 33 27.69 31.29 0.56
N TRP A 34 26.52 30.80 0.24
CA TRP A 34 25.65 30.09 1.20
C TRP A 34 26.25 28.73 1.60
N LEU A 35 26.83 27.96 0.66
CA LEU A 35 27.50 26.71 0.93
C LEU A 35 28.79 26.89 1.78
N ASP A 36 29.45 28.02 1.66
CA ASP A 36 30.69 28.33 2.40
C ASP A 36 30.42 28.89 3.80
N ALA A 37 29.18 29.35 4.05
CA ALA A 37 28.80 29.95 5.33
C ALA A 37 28.72 28.93 6.48
N ASP A 38 28.29 27.66 6.23
CA ASP A 38 28.19 26.61 7.25
C ASP A 38 28.43 25.22 6.62
N PRO A 39 29.23 24.34 7.24
CA PRO A 39 29.35 22.93 6.81
C PRO A 39 28.01 22.18 6.76
N ALA A 40 27.03 22.54 7.58
CA ALA A 40 25.71 21.95 7.59
C ALA A 40 24.92 22.27 6.30
N HIS A 41 25.13 23.44 5.68
CA HIS A 41 24.55 23.81 4.39
C HIS A 41 25.02 22.86 3.28
N ARG A 42 26.33 22.57 3.23
CA ARG A 42 26.90 21.62 2.27
C ARG A 42 26.34 20.23 2.42
N GLN A 43 26.15 19.75 3.66
CA GLN A 43 25.58 18.44 3.92
C GLN A 43 24.09 18.36 3.52
N ALA A 44 23.31 19.41 3.80
CA ALA A 44 21.90 19.46 3.42
C ALA A 44 21.75 19.51 1.88
N TYR A 45 22.57 20.33 1.20
CA TYR A 45 22.55 20.42 -0.27
C TYR A 45 23.01 19.14 -0.95
N ALA A 46 24.04 18.48 -0.43
CA ALA A 46 24.56 17.22 -0.98
C ALA A 46 23.53 16.09 -0.87
N ARG A 47 22.77 16.00 0.21
CA ARG A 47 21.67 15.03 0.35
C ARG A 47 20.62 15.21 -0.76
N TRP A 48 20.20 16.45 -1.02
CA TRP A 48 19.26 16.74 -2.10
C TRP A 48 19.81 16.43 -3.48
N ALA A 49 21.12 16.68 -3.71
CA ALA A 49 21.77 16.34 -4.97
C ALA A 49 21.89 14.81 -5.19
N GLU A 50 22.15 14.04 -4.14
CA GLU A 50 22.15 12.57 -4.18
C GLU A 50 20.76 12.00 -4.43
N ASP A 51 19.74 12.50 -3.73
CA ASP A 51 18.35 12.08 -3.92
C ASP A 51 17.85 12.41 -5.34
N TRP A 52 18.27 13.56 -5.90
CA TRP A 52 17.93 13.96 -7.25
C TRP A 52 18.63 13.11 -8.32
N ALA A 53 19.88 12.74 -8.10
CA ALA A 53 20.64 11.86 -9.02
C ALA A 53 20.02 10.45 -9.11
N GLN A 54 19.33 9.98 -8.07
CA GLN A 54 18.57 8.73 -8.11
C GLN A 54 17.33 8.82 -9.01
N LEU A 55 16.76 10.01 -9.23
CA LEU A 55 15.64 10.24 -10.14
C LEU A 55 16.03 10.14 -11.63
N ASP A 56 17.30 10.35 -11.98
CA ASP A 56 17.82 10.21 -13.36
C ASP A 56 17.84 8.72 -13.85
N HIS A 57 17.69 7.78 -12.93
CA HIS A 57 17.59 6.36 -13.27
C HIS A 57 16.15 5.89 -13.59
N LEU A 58 15.15 6.80 -13.55
CA LEU A 58 13.78 6.48 -13.95
C LEU A 58 13.68 6.33 -15.48
N PRO A 59 12.94 5.34 -16.01
CA PRO A 59 12.82 5.13 -17.44
C PRO A 59 12.22 6.36 -18.13
N HIS A 60 12.98 6.96 -19.02
CA HIS A 60 12.67 8.22 -19.73
C HIS A 60 11.36 8.19 -20.54
N ALA A 61 10.81 7.01 -20.82
CA ALA A 61 9.55 6.84 -21.55
C ALA A 61 8.34 7.45 -20.81
N GLY A 62 8.29 7.39 -19.48
CA GLY A 62 7.19 7.97 -18.68
C GLY A 62 7.21 9.51 -18.64
N ILE A 63 8.41 10.09 -18.58
CA ILE A 63 8.62 11.55 -18.54
C ILE A 63 8.30 12.18 -19.91
N ALA A 64 8.64 11.50 -21.01
CA ALA A 64 8.34 11.96 -22.36
C ALA A 64 6.82 11.98 -22.62
N ALA A 65 6.08 10.97 -22.17
CA ALA A 65 4.63 10.91 -22.29
C ALA A 65 3.94 12.04 -21.49
N LEU A 66 4.40 12.31 -20.27
CA LEU A 66 3.85 13.39 -19.44
C LEU A 66 4.13 14.77 -20.03
N LYS A 67 5.32 14.99 -20.62
CA LYS A 67 5.68 16.22 -21.32
C LYS A 67 4.84 16.44 -22.58
N GLN A 68 4.51 15.37 -23.31
CA GLN A 68 3.62 15.45 -24.48
C GLN A 68 2.18 15.79 -24.08
N ASP A 69 1.64 15.16 -23.02
CA ASP A 69 0.29 15.45 -22.53
C ASP A 69 0.14 16.90 -22.06
N LEU A 70 1.13 17.43 -21.33
CA LEU A 70 1.19 18.84 -20.92
C LEU A 70 1.30 19.82 -22.10
N ALA A 71 2.05 19.44 -23.15
CA ALA A 71 2.16 20.25 -24.37
C ALA A 71 0.85 20.26 -25.17
N ASP A 72 0.09 19.17 -25.18
CA ASP A 72 -1.19 19.06 -25.86
C ASP A 72 -2.30 19.79 -25.08
N GLN A 73 -2.31 19.75 -23.76
CA GLN A 73 -3.19 20.57 -22.92
C GLN A 73 -2.94 22.07 -23.12
N LYS A 74 -1.67 22.50 -23.24
CA LYS A 74 -1.34 23.90 -23.57
C LYS A 74 -1.83 24.31 -24.95
N ARG A 75 -1.76 23.43 -25.96
CA ARG A 75 -2.28 23.71 -27.31
C ARG A 75 -3.81 23.78 -27.36
N HIS A 76 -4.50 23.00 -26.55
CA HIS A 76 -5.97 23.07 -26.43
C HIS A 76 -6.43 24.34 -25.70
N ALA A 77 -5.74 24.74 -24.63
CA ALA A 77 -6.03 25.99 -23.93
C ALA A 77 -5.83 27.23 -24.80
N SER A 78 -4.83 27.20 -25.71
CA SER A 78 -4.56 28.31 -26.63
C SER A 78 -5.58 28.41 -27.78
N ARG A 79 -6.34 27.36 -28.09
CA ARG A 79 -7.38 27.38 -29.15
C ARG A 79 -8.75 27.88 -28.68
N VAL A 80 -9.00 27.92 -27.38
CA VAL A 80 -10.27 28.39 -26.81
C VAL A 80 -10.29 29.92 -26.64
N SER A 81 -9.14 30.59 -26.71
CA SER A 81 -9.06 32.06 -26.52
C SER A 81 -9.11 32.92 -27.81
N VAL A 82 -9.39 32.33 -28.98
CA VAL A 82 -9.38 33.07 -30.29
C VAL A 82 -10.75 33.25 -30.89
N SER A 83 -11.83 33.23 -30.13
CA SER A 83 -13.16 33.59 -30.65
C SER A 83 -13.88 34.60 -29.76
N ALA A 84 -13.27 35.78 -29.58
CA ALA A 84 -14.00 36.95 -29.09
C ALA A 84 -13.38 38.21 -29.72
N SER A 85 -14.05 38.69 -30.81
CA SER A 85 -14.17 40.08 -31.25
C SER A 85 -12.95 40.80 -31.77
N ALA A 86 -12.86 40.82 -33.10
CA ALA A 86 -12.15 41.85 -33.86
C ALA A 86 -12.96 43.14 -33.86
N SER A 87 -12.40 44.24 -33.30
CA SER A 87 -12.52 45.60 -33.83
C SER A 87 -11.69 46.56 -32.96
N GLY A 88 -10.71 47.26 -33.55
CA GLY A 88 -9.96 48.32 -32.88
C GLY A 88 -8.49 48.38 -33.32
N SER A 89 -8.25 49.29 -34.27
CA SER A 89 -7.01 49.63 -34.99
C SER A 89 -5.76 49.83 -34.13
N ALA A 90 -4.65 49.37 -34.72
CA ALA A 90 -3.31 49.98 -34.84
C ALA A 90 -2.65 50.67 -33.62
N ASN A 91 -1.57 50.16 -33.09
CA ASN A 91 -0.19 50.62 -33.28
C ASN A 91 0.80 49.91 -32.41
N ALA A 92 1.83 49.43 -33.08
CA ALA A 92 3.25 49.34 -32.70
C ALA A 92 3.72 48.93 -31.30
N SER A 93 4.55 47.89 -31.33
CA SER A 93 5.76 47.67 -30.53
C SER A 93 5.62 47.72 -29.01
N GLY A 94 5.55 46.52 -28.46
CA GLY A 94 5.77 46.29 -27.04
C GLY A 94 5.63 44.80 -26.70
N ARG A 95 6.70 44.01 -26.85
CA ARG A 95 6.84 42.73 -26.16
C ARG A 95 6.87 42.99 -24.65
N ALA A 96 5.73 43.32 -24.11
CA ALA A 96 5.58 43.41 -22.66
C ALA A 96 5.62 41.96 -22.10
N SER A 97 6.78 41.60 -21.63
CA SER A 97 7.01 40.36 -20.88
C SER A 97 6.07 40.35 -19.67
N TRP A 98 5.11 39.44 -19.64
CA TRP A 98 4.22 39.22 -18.49
C TRP A 98 5.01 38.93 -17.20
N TRP A 99 6.28 38.56 -17.33
CA TRP A 99 7.24 38.39 -16.22
C TRP A 99 7.57 39.70 -15.50
N THR A 100 7.42 40.86 -16.16
CA THR A 100 7.64 42.17 -15.52
C THR A 100 6.45 42.63 -14.69
N ALA A 101 5.24 42.08 -14.90
CA ALA A 101 4.07 42.38 -14.12
C ALA A 101 4.10 41.65 -12.74
N LEU A 102 4.64 40.44 -12.68
CA LEU A 102 4.85 39.69 -11.42
C LEU A 102 5.89 40.34 -10.49
N ARG A 103 6.85 41.07 -11.07
CA ARG A 103 7.92 41.72 -10.29
C ARG A 103 7.50 43.00 -9.57
N ARG A 104 6.27 43.49 -9.85
CA ARG A 104 5.70 44.69 -9.22
C ARG A 104 4.66 44.42 -8.16
N TRP A 105 4.39 43.17 -7.84
CA TRP A 105 3.53 42.84 -6.70
C TRP A 105 4.30 43.15 -5.41
N PRO A 106 3.70 43.93 -4.50
CA PRO A 106 4.31 44.14 -3.21
C PRO A 106 4.44 42.79 -2.50
N PRO A 107 5.53 42.55 -1.76
CA PRO A 107 5.76 41.24 -1.09
C PRO A 107 4.59 40.80 -0.18
N GLN A 108 3.79 41.78 0.27
CA GLN A 108 2.55 41.55 1.03
C GLN A 108 1.44 40.87 0.20
N ALA A 109 1.35 41.12 -1.11
CA ALA A 109 0.37 40.47 -1.97
C ALA A 109 0.77 38.98 -2.29
N ALA A 110 2.07 38.71 -2.39
CA ALA A 110 2.57 37.34 -2.59
C ALA A 110 2.33 36.48 -1.33
N LEU A 111 2.54 37.05 -0.13
CA LEU A 111 2.21 36.38 1.13
C LEU A 111 0.70 36.16 1.29
N ALA A 112 -0.13 37.13 0.91
CA ALA A 112 -1.59 36.97 0.98
C ALA A 112 -2.09 35.86 0.03
N SER A 113 -1.55 35.77 -1.20
CA SER A 113 -1.94 34.71 -2.14
C SER A 113 -1.47 33.33 -1.67
N LEU A 114 -0.31 33.22 -1.04
CA LEU A 114 0.18 31.96 -0.45
C LEU A 114 -0.67 31.51 0.74
N LEU A 115 -1.08 32.44 1.60
CA LEU A 115 -1.98 32.15 2.73
C LEU A 115 -3.38 31.73 2.24
N ILE A 116 -3.90 32.37 1.18
CA ILE A 116 -5.19 31.98 0.59
C ILE A 116 -5.08 30.60 -0.05
N ALA A 117 -4.00 30.28 -0.77
CA ALA A 117 -3.76 28.98 -1.36
C ALA A 117 -3.59 27.89 -0.29
N ALA A 118 -2.83 28.18 0.77
CA ALA A 118 -2.67 27.28 1.91
C ALA A 118 -3.99 27.07 2.67
N GLY A 119 -4.77 28.14 2.87
CA GLY A 119 -6.10 28.08 3.46
C GLY A 119 -7.10 27.25 2.62
N ALA A 120 -7.10 27.44 1.31
CA ALA A 120 -7.92 26.66 0.38
C ALA A 120 -7.50 25.18 0.35
N ALA A 121 -6.19 24.91 0.34
CA ALA A 121 -5.65 23.56 0.43
C ALA A 121 -5.99 22.89 1.78
N TYR A 122 -5.89 23.63 2.88
CA TYR A 122 -6.31 23.17 4.20
C TYR A 122 -7.81 22.88 4.29
N LEU A 123 -8.65 23.77 3.75
CA LEU A 123 -10.10 23.56 3.71
C LEU A 123 -10.48 22.34 2.83
N ALA A 124 -9.85 22.19 1.67
CA ALA A 124 -10.04 21.03 0.82
C ALA A 124 -9.59 19.74 1.52
N TRP A 125 -8.45 19.77 2.21
CA TRP A 125 -7.96 18.66 3.01
C TRP A 125 -8.87 18.35 4.19
N ALA A 126 -9.33 19.37 4.93
CA ALA A 126 -10.25 19.23 6.04
C ALA A 126 -11.59 18.66 5.58
N GLN A 127 -12.19 19.17 4.51
CA GLN A 127 -13.42 18.63 3.93
C GLN A 127 -13.26 17.15 3.51
N TRP A 128 -12.09 16.79 2.97
CA TRP A 128 -11.82 15.41 2.59
C TRP A 128 -11.74 14.48 3.81
N HIS A 129 -11.19 14.95 4.93
CA HIS A 129 -11.00 14.15 6.15
C HIS A 129 -12.20 14.17 7.09
N THR A 130 -13.03 15.22 7.05
CA THR A 130 -14.21 15.39 7.91
C THR A 130 -15.53 15.02 7.24
N ALA A 131 -15.49 14.44 6.01
CA ALA A 131 -16.71 13.96 5.36
C ALA A 131 -17.44 12.97 6.30
N PRO A 132 -18.74 13.19 6.60
CA PRO A 132 -19.48 12.30 7.47
C PRO A 132 -19.57 10.90 6.84
N ALA A 133 -19.39 9.87 7.65
CA ALA A 133 -19.60 8.51 7.22
C ALA A 133 -21.12 8.29 7.00
N LEU A 134 -21.49 7.78 5.83
CA LEU A 134 -22.86 7.36 5.53
C LEU A 134 -23.20 6.03 6.21
N TYR A 135 -22.17 5.21 6.39
CA TYR A 135 -22.28 3.91 7.03
C TYR A 135 -20.93 3.57 7.67
N ALA A 136 -20.99 3.07 8.91
CA ALA A 136 -19.81 2.58 9.62
C ALA A 136 -20.20 1.37 10.46
N GLU A 137 -19.54 0.23 10.25
CA GLU A 137 -19.80 -0.99 11.00
C GLU A 137 -18.53 -1.83 11.11
N THR A 138 -18.41 -2.56 12.21
CA THR A 138 -17.34 -3.51 12.46
C THR A 138 -17.89 -4.94 12.49
N PHE A 139 -17.28 -5.81 11.69
CA PHE A 139 -17.61 -7.23 11.64
C PHE A 139 -16.47 -8.04 12.24
N VAL A 140 -16.81 -9.00 13.08
CA VAL A 140 -15.84 -9.89 13.71
C VAL A 140 -16.33 -11.32 13.59
N THR A 141 -15.41 -12.23 13.29
CA THR A 141 -15.63 -13.67 13.34
C THR A 141 -14.76 -14.32 14.41
N GLY A 142 -15.31 -15.29 15.12
CA GLY A 142 -14.58 -16.11 16.06
C GLY A 142 -13.70 -17.16 15.37
N ARG A 143 -12.96 -17.94 16.17
CA ARG A 143 -12.17 -19.08 15.68
C ARG A 143 -13.09 -20.16 15.11
N GLY A 144 -12.80 -20.59 13.88
CA GLY A 144 -13.59 -21.58 13.15
C GLY A 144 -14.89 -21.05 12.56
N GLU A 145 -15.22 -19.78 12.79
CA GLU A 145 -16.40 -19.11 12.25
C GLU A 145 -16.08 -18.46 10.89
N GLN A 146 -17.01 -18.56 9.95
CA GLN A 146 -17.01 -17.83 8.69
C GLN A 146 -18.32 -17.05 8.59
N ARG A 147 -18.29 -15.87 7.96
CA ARG A 147 -19.45 -14.99 7.85
C ARG A 147 -19.50 -14.31 6.49
N ASP A 148 -20.66 -14.34 5.86
CA ASP A 148 -20.95 -13.56 4.65
C ASP A 148 -21.66 -12.27 5.07
N VAL A 149 -21.19 -11.13 4.53
CA VAL A 149 -21.71 -9.79 4.81
C VAL A 149 -22.02 -9.10 3.50
N THR A 150 -23.22 -8.57 3.38
CA THR A 150 -23.61 -7.70 2.26
C THR A 150 -23.60 -6.26 2.73
N LEU A 151 -22.82 -5.41 2.04
CA LEU A 151 -22.74 -4.00 2.33
C LEU A 151 -23.85 -3.20 1.66
N PRO A 152 -24.17 -1.98 2.15
CA PRO A 152 -25.20 -1.12 1.56
C PRO A 152 -24.94 -0.70 0.10
N ASP A 153 -23.67 -0.76 -0.36
CA ASP A 153 -23.28 -0.47 -1.74
C ASP A 153 -23.45 -1.67 -2.69
N GLY A 154 -23.92 -2.80 -2.17
CA GLY A 154 -24.07 -4.05 -2.92
C GLY A 154 -22.82 -4.92 -2.98
N SER A 155 -21.71 -4.50 -2.35
CA SER A 155 -20.52 -5.33 -2.24
C SER A 155 -20.73 -6.48 -1.26
N LEU A 156 -20.13 -7.64 -1.56
CA LEU A 156 -20.17 -8.84 -0.71
C LEU A 156 -18.80 -9.10 -0.11
N LEU A 157 -18.75 -9.29 1.21
CA LEU A 157 -17.57 -9.68 1.94
C LEU A 157 -17.80 -11.06 2.53
N ARG A 158 -16.87 -11.98 2.28
CA ARG A 158 -16.82 -13.26 2.98
C ARG A 158 -15.63 -13.26 3.91
N LEU A 159 -15.90 -13.30 5.21
CA LEU A 159 -14.92 -13.28 6.29
C LEU A 159 -14.58 -14.70 6.68
N ASP A 160 -13.29 -14.98 6.85
CA ASP A 160 -12.82 -16.26 7.37
C ASP A 160 -12.70 -16.22 8.90
N THR A 161 -12.16 -17.30 9.46
CA THR A 161 -11.89 -17.50 10.87
C THR A 161 -11.08 -16.36 11.48
N ALA A 162 -11.38 -15.99 12.73
CA ALA A 162 -10.63 -15.02 13.54
C ALA A 162 -10.29 -13.75 12.73
N THR A 163 -11.32 -13.16 12.12
CA THR A 163 -11.18 -12.00 11.23
C THR A 163 -11.92 -10.80 11.80
N ARG A 164 -11.28 -9.64 11.76
CA ARG A 164 -11.87 -8.34 12.06
C ARG A 164 -11.84 -7.46 10.82
N VAL A 165 -12.99 -6.89 10.48
CA VAL A 165 -13.14 -5.95 9.36
C VAL A 165 -13.93 -4.75 9.82
N GLU A 166 -13.41 -3.56 9.54
CA GLU A 166 -14.06 -2.28 9.81
C GLU A 166 -14.42 -1.63 8.48
N VAL A 167 -15.70 -1.36 8.26
CA VAL A 167 -16.23 -0.79 7.02
C VAL A 167 -16.68 0.63 7.26
N THR A 168 -16.26 1.57 6.42
CA THR A 168 -16.74 2.94 6.44
C THR A 168 -17.03 3.39 5.00
N LEU A 169 -18.30 3.69 4.72
CA LEU A 169 -18.72 4.17 3.41
C LEU A 169 -18.97 5.68 3.50
N TYR A 170 -18.38 6.41 2.57
CA TYR A 170 -18.55 7.85 2.40
C TYR A 170 -19.25 8.15 1.06
N GLU A 171 -19.64 9.38 0.86
CA GLU A 171 -20.28 9.83 -0.38
C GLU A 171 -19.39 9.59 -1.62
N LYS A 172 -18.07 9.82 -1.51
CA LYS A 172 -17.11 9.79 -2.62
C LYS A 172 -16.07 8.67 -2.54
N ARG A 173 -16.07 7.86 -1.50
CA ARG A 173 -15.12 6.76 -1.30
C ARG A 173 -15.70 5.68 -0.41
N ARG A 174 -15.15 4.48 -0.51
CA ARG A 174 -15.51 3.31 0.31
C ARG A 174 -14.21 2.81 0.93
N VAL A 175 -14.16 2.73 2.24
CA VAL A 175 -12.95 2.33 2.98
C VAL A 175 -13.27 1.14 3.85
N VAL A 176 -12.43 0.12 3.75
CA VAL A 176 -12.47 -1.06 4.61
C VAL A 176 -11.10 -1.27 5.22
N SER A 177 -11.04 -1.53 6.52
CA SER A 177 -9.79 -1.90 7.20
C SER A 177 -9.85 -3.35 7.62
N ILE A 178 -8.76 -4.08 7.46
CA ILE A 178 -8.54 -5.44 7.99
C ILE A 178 -7.38 -5.37 8.97
N PRO A 179 -7.65 -5.10 10.26
CA PRO A 179 -6.61 -5.11 11.27
C PRO A 179 -5.98 -6.48 11.46
N ASP A 180 -6.78 -7.56 11.36
CA ASP A 180 -6.31 -8.95 11.45
C ASP A 180 -7.30 -9.90 10.78
N GLY A 181 -6.79 -10.97 10.18
CA GLY A 181 -7.57 -12.04 9.57
C GLY A 181 -7.51 -12.07 8.05
N GLN A 182 -8.55 -12.59 7.42
CA GLN A 182 -8.63 -12.68 5.95
C GLN A 182 -10.08 -12.64 5.45
N ALA A 183 -10.24 -12.02 4.28
CA ALA A 183 -11.53 -11.87 3.64
C ALA A 183 -11.43 -11.99 2.13
N VAL A 184 -12.51 -12.44 1.50
CA VAL A 184 -12.74 -12.28 0.06
C VAL A 184 -13.74 -11.17 -0.15
N PHE A 185 -13.40 -10.29 -1.06
CA PHE A 185 -14.19 -9.15 -1.48
C PHE A 185 -14.74 -9.40 -2.88
N GLN A 186 -16.04 -9.25 -3.04
CA GLN A 186 -16.69 -9.09 -4.33
C GLN A 186 -17.27 -7.69 -4.38
N VAL A 187 -16.48 -6.75 -4.91
CA VAL A 187 -16.79 -5.33 -4.87
C VAL A 187 -17.70 -4.95 -6.02
N GLN A 188 -18.82 -4.29 -5.71
CA GLN A 188 -19.74 -3.73 -6.70
C GLN A 188 -19.02 -2.63 -7.50
N GLY A 189 -19.12 -2.71 -8.85
CA GLY A 189 -18.48 -1.78 -9.77
C GLY A 189 -18.98 -0.34 -9.59
N ASP A 190 -18.09 0.59 -9.22
CA ASP A 190 -18.37 2.02 -9.15
C ASP A 190 -17.07 2.83 -9.30
N THR A 191 -16.87 3.37 -10.50
CA THR A 191 -15.66 4.16 -10.81
C THR A 191 -15.65 5.55 -10.16
N ARG A 192 -16.80 6.05 -9.69
CA ARG A 192 -16.92 7.34 -9.02
C ARG A 192 -16.58 7.26 -7.53
N ARG A 193 -16.72 6.07 -6.95
CA ARG A 193 -16.40 5.80 -5.54
C ARG A 193 -15.45 4.62 -5.45
N PRO A 194 -14.14 4.84 -5.56
CA PRO A 194 -13.15 3.77 -5.38
C PRO A 194 -13.35 3.05 -4.04
N PHE A 195 -13.01 1.77 -4.01
CA PHE A 195 -13.05 0.94 -2.84
C PHE A 195 -11.61 0.67 -2.38
N ASP A 196 -11.27 1.19 -1.21
CA ASP A 196 -9.96 1.08 -0.61
C ASP A 196 -9.99 0.04 0.52
N VAL A 197 -9.11 -0.95 0.48
CA VAL A 197 -8.87 -1.87 1.60
C VAL A 197 -7.53 -1.54 2.23
N LEU A 198 -7.55 -1.26 3.52
CA LEU A 198 -6.37 -1.01 4.34
C LEU A 198 -6.03 -2.30 5.09
N ALA A 199 -4.85 -2.85 4.84
CA ALA A 199 -4.37 -4.07 5.47
C ALA A 199 -2.91 -3.87 5.89
N GLY A 200 -2.68 -3.70 7.19
CA GLY A 200 -1.37 -3.35 7.73
C GLY A 200 -0.75 -2.15 6.99
N PRO A 201 0.47 -2.30 6.45
CA PRO A 201 1.17 -1.22 5.76
C PRO A 201 0.69 -1.00 4.32
N LEU A 202 -0.30 -1.74 3.82
CA LEU A 202 -0.76 -1.67 2.44
C LEU A 202 -2.13 -1.01 2.31
N LYS A 203 -2.28 -0.27 1.20
CA LYS A 203 -3.55 0.21 0.67
C LYS A 203 -3.83 -0.47 -0.66
N ILE A 204 -4.98 -1.13 -0.76
CA ILE A 204 -5.43 -1.88 -1.93
C ILE A 204 -6.63 -1.13 -2.50
N THR A 205 -6.52 -0.61 -3.73
CA THR A 205 -7.57 0.19 -4.38
C THR A 205 -8.17 -0.56 -5.56
N VAL A 206 -9.51 -0.65 -5.59
CA VAL A 206 -10.27 -1.29 -6.67
C VAL A 206 -11.49 -0.45 -7.05
N VAL A 207 -12.08 -0.73 -8.22
CA VAL A 207 -13.33 -0.09 -8.68
C VAL A 207 -14.45 -1.08 -8.93
N GLY A 208 -14.16 -2.39 -9.02
CA GLY A 208 -15.13 -3.47 -9.23
C GLY A 208 -14.38 -4.76 -9.53
N THR A 209 -14.17 -5.61 -8.51
CA THR A 209 -13.15 -6.67 -8.53
C THR A 209 -13.55 -7.77 -7.57
N ARG A 210 -13.20 -9.04 -7.88
CA ARG A 210 -13.21 -10.13 -6.91
C ARG A 210 -11.77 -10.49 -6.55
N PHE A 211 -11.40 -10.36 -5.26
CA PHE A 211 -10.06 -10.56 -4.77
C PHE A 211 -10.06 -10.98 -3.30
N SER A 212 -8.96 -11.54 -2.84
CA SER A 212 -8.75 -11.88 -1.43
C SER A 212 -7.66 -11.01 -0.82
N VAL A 213 -7.87 -10.64 0.43
CA VAL A 213 -6.86 -9.99 1.26
C VAL A 213 -6.72 -10.80 2.53
N ARG A 214 -5.49 -11.12 2.89
CA ARG A 214 -5.10 -11.69 4.17
C ARG A 214 -4.10 -10.76 4.82
N HIS A 215 -4.36 -10.41 6.06
CA HIS A 215 -3.44 -9.71 6.95
C HIS A 215 -3.41 -10.49 8.26
N THR A 216 -2.28 -11.12 8.55
CA THR A 216 -2.11 -11.91 9.77
C THR A 216 -0.89 -11.40 10.52
N ILE A 217 -1.07 -11.21 11.84
CA ILE A 217 -0.03 -10.70 12.74
C ILE A 217 0.50 -11.84 13.58
N GLY A 218 1.83 -12.01 13.62
CA GLY A 218 2.48 -12.99 14.48
C GLY A 218 2.29 -14.46 14.07
N VAL A 219 1.80 -14.71 12.85
CA VAL A 219 1.72 -16.08 12.30
C VAL A 219 3.07 -16.44 11.68
N PRO A 220 3.81 -17.43 12.22
CA PRO A 220 5.13 -17.76 11.73
C PRO A 220 5.15 -18.03 10.22
N GLY A 221 5.97 -17.29 9.47
CA GLY A 221 6.14 -17.43 8.02
C GLY A 221 4.98 -16.91 7.17
N ASP A 222 3.96 -16.30 7.78
CA ASP A 222 2.83 -15.65 7.09
C ASP A 222 2.43 -14.35 7.82
N ASP A 223 3.41 -13.71 8.47
CA ASP A 223 3.28 -12.41 9.09
C ASP A 223 3.36 -11.33 8.02
N GLY A 224 2.29 -10.54 7.87
CA GLY A 224 2.18 -9.52 6.84
C GLY A 224 0.90 -9.60 6.02
N VAL A 225 0.97 -9.10 4.79
CA VAL A 225 -0.20 -8.98 3.90
C VAL A 225 -0.03 -9.84 2.65
N ARG A 226 -1.11 -10.52 2.26
CA ARG A 226 -1.22 -11.23 0.98
C ARG A 226 -2.46 -10.76 0.25
N VAL A 227 -2.29 -10.40 -1.02
CA VAL A 227 -3.38 -9.99 -1.91
C VAL A 227 -3.38 -10.92 -3.12
N ALA A 228 -4.52 -11.49 -3.49
CA ALA A 228 -4.66 -12.33 -4.69
C ALA A 228 -5.94 -11.97 -5.45
N VAL A 229 -5.86 -11.93 -6.78
CA VAL A 229 -6.94 -11.46 -7.65
C VAL A 229 -7.60 -12.63 -8.37
N ASP A 230 -8.93 -12.72 -8.20
CA ASP A 230 -9.77 -13.70 -8.89
C ASP A 230 -10.35 -13.10 -10.17
N GLU A 231 -10.92 -11.88 -10.10
CA GLU A 231 -11.47 -11.16 -11.26
C GLU A 231 -11.21 -9.67 -11.17
N GLY A 232 -10.99 -9.02 -12.32
CA GLY A 232 -10.80 -7.58 -12.42
C GLY A 232 -9.37 -7.13 -12.24
N ARG A 233 -9.15 -5.95 -11.65
CA ARG A 233 -7.82 -5.34 -11.46
C ARG A 233 -7.71 -4.73 -10.08
N VAL A 234 -6.57 -4.93 -9.45
CA VAL A 234 -6.27 -4.46 -8.10
C VAL A 234 -4.98 -3.64 -8.13
N ASN A 235 -5.00 -2.44 -7.59
CA ASN A 235 -3.81 -1.62 -7.38
C ASN A 235 -3.41 -1.72 -5.91
N VAL A 236 -2.16 -2.10 -5.66
CA VAL A 236 -1.58 -2.24 -4.32
C VAL A 236 -0.48 -1.21 -4.15
N ALA A 237 -0.56 -0.40 -3.10
CA ALA A 237 0.44 0.60 -2.75
C ALA A 237 0.70 0.57 -1.25
N ARG A 238 1.78 1.20 -0.80
CA ARG A 238 2.01 1.43 0.63
C ARG A 238 1.01 2.44 1.18
N ALA A 239 0.51 2.21 2.38
CA ALA A 239 -0.45 3.10 3.06
C ALA A 239 0.24 4.26 3.80
N ASP A 240 1.54 4.17 4.06
CA ASP A 240 2.31 5.08 4.89
C ASP A 240 2.64 6.39 4.14
N GLY A 241 1.76 7.37 4.29
CA GLY A 241 1.95 8.81 4.08
C GLY A 241 2.77 9.20 2.85
N TRP A 242 3.81 10.02 3.07
CA TRP A 242 4.67 10.57 2.02
C TRP A 242 5.54 9.50 1.32
N ARG A 243 5.89 8.40 1.99
CA ARG A 243 6.60 7.26 1.38
C ARG A 243 5.72 6.54 0.34
N GLY A 244 4.41 6.47 0.57
CA GLY A 244 3.45 5.91 -0.39
C GLY A 244 3.33 6.73 -1.68
N TRP A 245 3.64 8.02 -1.67
CA TRP A 245 3.63 8.87 -2.86
C TRP A 245 4.79 8.57 -3.82
N PHE A 246 5.89 8.04 -3.32
CA PHE A 246 7.09 7.70 -4.09
C PHE A 246 7.24 6.19 -4.34
N SER A 247 6.43 5.35 -3.70
CA SER A 247 6.41 3.91 -3.97
C SER A 247 5.57 3.64 -5.21
N ALA A 248 6.14 2.91 -6.17
CA ALA A 248 5.39 2.44 -7.32
C ALA A 248 4.23 1.56 -6.85
N ALA A 249 3.02 1.87 -7.30
CA ALA A 249 1.87 1.01 -7.07
C ALA A 249 1.99 -0.22 -7.99
N GLU A 250 1.79 -1.41 -7.42
CA GLU A 250 1.76 -2.66 -8.17
C GLU A 250 0.33 -2.96 -8.63
N THR A 251 0.17 -3.28 -9.90
CA THR A 251 -1.13 -3.64 -10.47
C THR A 251 -1.22 -5.15 -10.64
N LEU A 252 -2.18 -5.78 -9.98
CA LEU A 252 -2.48 -7.20 -10.09
C LEU A 252 -3.65 -7.44 -11.03
N THR A 253 -3.55 -8.51 -11.82
CA THR A 253 -4.59 -9.03 -12.71
C THR A 253 -5.03 -10.44 -12.28
N PRO A 254 -6.11 -11.00 -12.84
CA PRO A 254 -6.59 -12.33 -12.46
C PRO A 254 -5.51 -13.40 -12.50
N GLY A 255 -5.47 -14.26 -11.47
CA GLY A 255 -4.45 -15.30 -11.31
C GLY A 255 -3.11 -14.79 -10.80
N GLN A 256 -3.02 -13.56 -10.31
CA GLN A 256 -1.83 -12.99 -9.70
C GLN A 256 -2.00 -12.76 -8.21
N GLN A 257 -0.90 -12.86 -7.49
CA GLN A 257 -0.81 -12.53 -6.07
C GLN A 257 0.45 -11.73 -5.76
N LEU A 258 0.37 -10.96 -4.69
CA LEU A 258 1.45 -10.19 -4.08
C LEU A 258 1.47 -10.47 -2.59
N ARG A 259 2.68 -10.53 -2.02
CA ARG A 259 2.90 -10.58 -0.57
C ARG A 259 3.70 -9.36 -0.14
N ALA A 260 3.41 -8.87 1.05
CA ALA A 260 4.24 -7.88 1.71
C ALA A 260 4.48 -8.32 3.16
N ASP A 261 5.64 -8.01 3.66
CA ASP A 261 5.98 -8.24 5.07
C ASP A 261 5.33 -7.20 6.00
N ALA A 262 5.56 -7.33 7.29
CA ALA A 262 5.04 -6.40 8.30
C ALA A 262 5.60 -4.96 8.14
N ALA A 263 6.74 -4.79 7.49
CA ALA A 263 7.31 -3.47 7.16
C ALA A 263 6.72 -2.86 5.88
N GLY A 264 5.94 -3.64 5.11
CA GLY A 264 5.32 -3.23 3.86
C GLY A 264 6.23 -3.39 2.64
N ASP A 265 7.31 -4.14 2.76
CA ASP A 265 8.17 -4.45 1.63
C ASP A 265 7.49 -5.52 0.77
N MET A 266 7.17 -5.13 -0.47
CA MET A 266 6.42 -5.96 -1.40
C MET A 266 7.35 -6.93 -2.13
N SER A 267 6.97 -8.21 -2.14
CA SER A 267 7.61 -9.22 -2.98
C SER A 267 7.19 -9.07 -4.45
N PRO A 268 7.96 -9.61 -5.40
CA PRO A 268 7.52 -9.65 -6.79
C PRO A 268 6.16 -10.33 -6.94
N VAL A 269 5.38 -9.85 -7.92
CA VAL A 269 4.10 -10.45 -8.29
C VAL A 269 4.33 -11.87 -8.78
N THR A 270 3.54 -12.82 -8.26
CA THR A 270 3.61 -14.23 -8.62
C THR A 270 2.28 -14.74 -9.12
N ALA A 271 2.31 -15.77 -9.96
CA ALA A 271 1.10 -16.45 -10.41
C ALA A 271 0.52 -17.31 -9.28
N VAL A 272 -0.80 -17.39 -9.21
CA VAL A 272 -1.54 -18.29 -8.32
C VAL A 272 -2.67 -18.96 -9.10
N ALA A 273 -2.80 -20.27 -8.95
CA ALA A 273 -3.90 -21.00 -9.55
C ALA A 273 -5.25 -20.56 -8.91
N PRO A 274 -6.37 -20.53 -9.65
CA PRO A 274 -7.67 -20.14 -9.10
C PRO A 274 -8.06 -20.91 -7.83
N ALA A 275 -7.77 -22.20 -7.76
CA ALA A 275 -8.00 -23.02 -6.58
C ALA A 275 -7.12 -22.65 -5.36
N GLY A 276 -6.03 -21.90 -5.60
CA GLY A 276 -5.15 -21.37 -4.55
C GLY A 276 -5.61 -20.01 -3.99
N ILE A 277 -6.58 -19.36 -4.66
CA ILE A 277 -7.12 -18.07 -4.21
C ILE A 277 -8.19 -18.35 -3.14
N ALA A 278 -7.83 -18.10 -1.87
CA ALA A 278 -8.72 -18.27 -0.73
C ALA A 278 -9.43 -19.65 -0.69
N PRO A 279 -8.70 -20.78 -0.65
CA PRO A 279 -9.27 -22.14 -0.63
C PRO A 279 -10.17 -22.38 0.59
N TRP A 280 -10.04 -21.58 1.63
CA TRP A 280 -10.86 -21.61 2.82
C TRP A 280 -12.35 -21.32 2.53
N ARG A 281 -12.70 -20.69 1.38
CA ARG A 281 -14.10 -20.54 0.93
C ARG A 281 -14.81 -21.89 0.79
N ASP A 282 -14.03 -22.91 0.42
CA ASP A 282 -14.51 -24.28 0.25
C ASP A 282 -14.21 -25.16 1.49
N GLY A 283 -13.90 -24.50 2.63
CA GLY A 283 -13.59 -25.17 3.88
C GLY A 283 -12.20 -25.83 3.92
N MET A 284 -11.29 -25.47 3.02
CA MET A 284 -10.00 -26.11 2.87
C MET A 284 -8.85 -25.13 3.13
N VAL A 285 -7.73 -25.63 3.64
CA VAL A 285 -6.45 -24.92 3.68
C VAL A 285 -5.46 -25.65 2.78
N SER A 286 -4.70 -24.90 2.01
CA SER A 286 -3.75 -25.48 1.05
C SER A 286 -2.33 -25.05 1.43
N PHE A 287 -1.43 -26.02 1.46
CA PHE A 287 -0.02 -25.85 1.72
C PHE A 287 0.79 -26.25 0.51
N ASP A 288 1.77 -25.46 0.17
CA ASP A 288 2.75 -25.75 -0.87
C ASP A 288 4.14 -25.53 -0.30
N ASN A 289 4.91 -26.63 -0.16
CA ASN A 289 6.25 -26.60 0.43
C ASN A 289 6.34 -25.77 1.74
N THR A 290 5.29 -25.85 2.56
CA THR A 290 5.11 -25.03 3.77
C THR A 290 5.73 -25.73 4.99
N PRO A 291 6.50 -25.04 5.85
CA PRO A 291 6.98 -25.62 7.10
C PRO A 291 5.83 -26.15 7.96
N LEU A 292 6.01 -27.33 8.57
CA LEU A 292 4.99 -27.93 9.42
C LEU A 292 4.57 -27.00 10.58
N SER A 293 5.53 -26.27 11.16
CA SER A 293 5.22 -25.27 12.20
C SER A 293 4.25 -24.19 11.71
N GLN A 294 4.41 -23.72 10.48
CA GLN A 294 3.51 -22.75 9.86
C GLN A 294 2.14 -23.37 9.53
N ALA A 295 2.13 -24.60 9.02
CA ALA A 295 0.89 -25.33 8.77
C ALA A 295 0.08 -25.53 10.05
N LEU A 296 0.73 -25.87 11.17
CA LEU A 296 0.07 -26.01 12.47
C LEU A 296 -0.47 -24.67 12.98
N ALA A 297 0.27 -23.57 12.80
CA ALA A 297 -0.20 -22.23 13.17
C ALA A 297 -1.46 -21.85 12.37
N GLU A 298 -1.54 -22.24 11.09
CA GLU A 298 -2.76 -22.04 10.29
C GLU A 298 -3.94 -22.87 10.83
N PHE A 299 -3.73 -24.13 11.17
CA PHE A 299 -4.78 -24.96 11.81
C PHE A 299 -5.25 -24.36 13.13
N GLU A 300 -4.32 -23.80 13.94
CA GLU A 300 -4.67 -23.15 15.21
C GLU A 300 -5.61 -21.95 15.04
N ARG A 301 -5.64 -21.30 13.89
CA ARG A 301 -6.62 -20.23 13.60
C ARG A 301 -8.05 -20.74 13.56
N TYR A 302 -8.25 -22.00 13.15
CA TYR A 302 -9.58 -22.63 13.05
C TYR A 302 -10.03 -23.29 14.36
N GLY A 303 -9.10 -23.71 15.19
CA GLY A 303 -9.41 -24.37 16.46
C GLY A 303 -8.16 -24.86 17.17
N ALA A 304 -8.28 -25.19 18.44
CA ALA A 304 -7.17 -25.75 19.20
C ALA A 304 -6.79 -27.12 18.61
N THR A 305 -5.56 -27.28 18.12
CA THR A 305 -5.09 -28.54 17.52
C THR A 305 -4.66 -29.55 18.56
N GLY A 306 -4.19 -29.09 19.71
CA GLY A 306 -3.51 -29.95 20.69
C GLY A 306 -2.28 -30.62 20.12
N LEU A 307 -1.70 -30.11 19.01
CA LEU A 307 -0.48 -30.62 18.40
C LEU A 307 0.71 -29.75 18.79
N ARG A 308 1.80 -30.36 19.14
CA ARG A 308 3.07 -29.70 19.47
C ARG A 308 4.22 -30.31 18.72
N VAL A 309 5.04 -29.50 18.10
CA VAL A 309 6.28 -29.97 17.48
C VAL A 309 7.36 -30.16 18.56
N ARG A 310 8.00 -31.35 18.59
CA ARG A 310 8.99 -31.68 19.59
C ARG A 310 10.33 -30.97 19.40
N SER A 311 10.70 -30.70 18.15
CA SER A 311 11.97 -30.05 17.83
C SER A 311 11.84 -29.10 16.64
N PRO A 312 12.70 -28.05 16.52
CA PRO A 312 12.73 -27.17 15.38
C PRO A 312 12.92 -27.90 14.03
N ALA A 313 13.70 -28.99 14.04
CA ALA A 313 13.92 -29.80 12.83
C ALA A 313 12.62 -30.44 12.31
N VAL A 314 11.76 -30.95 13.20
CA VAL A 314 10.43 -31.46 12.83
C VAL A 314 9.53 -30.33 12.35
N GLY A 315 9.58 -29.14 12.97
CA GLY A 315 8.83 -27.97 12.54
C GLY A 315 9.21 -27.44 11.15
N ALA A 316 10.45 -27.68 10.74
CA ALA A 316 10.96 -27.28 9.42
C ALA A 316 10.61 -28.28 8.29
N LEU A 317 10.05 -29.45 8.59
CA LEU A 317 9.60 -30.41 7.59
C LEU A 317 8.57 -29.76 6.67
N ARG A 318 8.66 -30.03 5.37
CA ARG A 318 7.86 -29.39 4.34
C ARG A 318 6.60 -30.16 4.01
N LEU A 319 5.46 -29.54 4.23
CA LEU A 319 4.14 -30.09 3.95
C LEU A 319 3.60 -29.51 2.64
N THR A 320 3.13 -30.40 1.75
CA THR A 320 2.36 -30.03 0.55
C THR A 320 1.06 -30.83 0.56
N GLY A 321 -0.06 -30.14 0.33
CA GLY A 321 -1.37 -30.78 0.29
C GLY A 321 -2.48 -29.82 0.72
N THR A 322 -3.72 -30.27 0.53
CA THR A 322 -4.93 -29.54 0.87
C THR A 322 -5.69 -30.32 1.94
N PHE A 323 -6.11 -29.64 3.00
CA PHE A 323 -6.71 -30.23 4.18
C PHE A 323 -7.92 -29.45 4.65
N ASP A 324 -8.89 -30.16 5.24
CA ASP A 324 -9.97 -29.52 5.98
C ASP A 324 -9.47 -29.21 7.42
N PRO A 325 -9.34 -27.93 7.79
CA PRO A 325 -8.83 -27.53 9.11
C PRO A 325 -9.79 -27.88 10.26
N ARG A 326 -11.05 -28.17 9.95
CA ARG A 326 -12.06 -28.62 10.92
C ARG A 326 -11.94 -30.12 11.20
N ASN A 327 -11.32 -30.89 10.29
CA ASN A 327 -11.12 -32.33 10.42
C ASN A 327 -9.72 -32.68 10.92
N LEU A 328 -9.42 -32.26 12.14
CA LEU A 328 -8.12 -32.51 12.77
C LEU A 328 -7.77 -34.01 12.89
N THR A 329 -8.77 -34.88 13.04
CA THR A 329 -8.56 -36.33 13.10
C THR A 329 -7.98 -36.86 11.79
N HIS A 330 -8.51 -36.39 10.66
CA HIS A 330 -7.98 -36.76 9.36
C HIS A 330 -6.56 -36.19 9.16
N PHE A 331 -6.32 -34.96 9.53
CA PHE A 331 -5.00 -34.37 9.46
C PHE A 331 -3.95 -35.15 10.27
N LYS A 332 -4.25 -35.47 11.55
CA LYS A 332 -3.37 -36.29 12.40
C LYS A 332 -3.05 -37.64 11.76
N ARG A 333 -4.05 -38.32 11.19
CA ARG A 333 -3.87 -39.62 10.54
C ARG A 333 -3.03 -39.53 9.25
N SER A 334 -3.06 -38.40 8.59
CA SER A 334 -2.35 -38.17 7.31
C SER A 334 -0.88 -37.78 7.53
N LEU A 335 -0.56 -37.10 8.62
CA LEU A 335 0.80 -36.58 8.87
C LEU A 335 1.90 -37.68 8.78
N PRO A 336 1.80 -38.86 9.42
CA PRO A 336 2.83 -39.91 9.33
C PRO A 336 2.94 -40.58 7.94
N LYS A 337 1.94 -40.33 7.07
CA LYS A 337 1.94 -40.88 5.71
C LYS A 337 2.68 -39.97 4.72
N VAL A 338 2.74 -38.67 5.01
CA VAL A 338 3.31 -37.66 4.14
C VAL A 338 4.62 -37.09 4.65
N LEU A 339 4.91 -37.25 5.94
CA LEU A 339 6.12 -36.75 6.59
C LEU A 339 6.75 -37.87 7.42
N PRO A 340 8.09 -37.88 7.59
CA PRO A 340 8.80 -38.87 8.43
C PRO A 340 8.63 -38.52 9.91
N VAL A 341 7.41 -38.56 10.41
CA VAL A 341 7.05 -38.24 11.80
C VAL A 341 6.21 -39.32 12.46
N GLN A 342 6.25 -39.34 13.76
CA GLN A 342 5.35 -40.11 14.61
C GLN A 342 4.59 -39.23 15.57
N LEU A 343 3.38 -39.62 15.92
CA LEU A 343 2.53 -38.92 16.85
C LEU A 343 2.59 -39.61 18.21
N LEU A 344 3.01 -38.89 19.24
CA LEU A 344 3.16 -39.37 20.61
C LEU A 344 2.08 -38.71 21.50
N PRO A 345 1.00 -39.43 21.82
CA PRO A 345 -0.01 -38.89 22.73
C PRO A 345 0.59 -38.66 24.13
N GLN A 346 0.40 -37.48 24.68
CA GLN A 346 0.75 -37.10 26.05
C GLN A 346 -0.46 -36.40 26.68
N ALA A 347 -0.57 -36.37 27.99
CA ALA A 347 -1.69 -35.84 28.76
C ALA A 347 -2.33 -34.56 28.15
N GLY A 348 -3.32 -34.73 27.26
CA GLY A 348 -4.09 -33.65 26.62
C GLY A 348 -3.47 -33.02 25.37
N ILE A 349 -2.23 -33.35 25.00
CA ILE A 349 -1.56 -32.90 23.78
C ILE A 349 -0.98 -34.09 23.01
N THR A 350 -0.74 -33.88 21.71
CA THR A 350 -0.05 -34.88 20.88
C THR A 350 1.26 -34.26 20.38
N GLU A 351 2.38 -34.84 20.78
CA GLU A 351 3.68 -34.41 20.26
C GLU A 351 3.95 -35.03 18.90
N ILE A 352 4.49 -34.20 18.00
CA ILE A 352 4.99 -34.62 16.69
C ILE A 352 6.50 -34.74 16.79
N ALA A 353 7.02 -35.96 16.69
CA ALA A 353 8.44 -36.27 16.75
C ALA A 353 8.93 -36.87 15.42
N ALA A 354 10.22 -36.73 15.12
CA ALA A 354 10.81 -37.44 13.99
C ALA A 354 10.71 -38.95 14.20
N LEU A 355 10.55 -39.72 13.12
CA LEU A 355 10.73 -41.16 13.17
C LEU A 355 12.18 -41.44 13.62
N PRO A 356 12.41 -42.44 14.52
CA PRO A 356 13.75 -42.84 14.84
C PRO A 356 14.46 -43.29 13.56
N ALA A 357 15.73 -42.95 13.44
CA ALA A 357 16.55 -43.46 12.34
C ALA A 357 16.58 -45.00 12.42
N PRO A 358 16.51 -45.69 11.27
CA PRO A 358 16.55 -47.15 11.22
C PRO A 358 17.85 -47.75 11.78
#